data_ed31e82aff7c6128ea1a6fa954979369
#
_entry.id   ed31e82aff7c6128ea1a6fa954979369
#
_cell.length_a   1.000
_cell.length_b   1.000
_cell.length_c   1.000
_cell.angle_alpha   90.00
_cell.angle_beta   90.00
_cell.angle_gamma   90.00
#
_symmetry.space_group_name_H-M   'P 1'
#
loop_
_entity.id
_entity.type
_entity.pdbx_description
1 polymer ?
#
loop_
_entity_poly.entity_id
_entity_poly.type
_entity_poly.pdbx_seq_one_letter_code
_entity_poly.pdbx_strand_id
1 'polypeptide(L)'
;MIAGKRLPAKTVIWTAGVAASRAGQWLGAEVDRAGRVKVLSDLSLPGQPNVFVIGDTASLSQKGKPLPGVAPVAMQEGRYVAQVIAQGVAGKKGRPPFRYHSHGNLATVGRSFAVVESGPLHFTGFFAWVMWLVVHIFYLIGFRNRLLVMLQWAWAYVTRQRSARLITCEAPSDLSASHGLAPVKSPGESTARPLPVLGTQSEKQKIRQWE
;
A
#
# COMPACT_ATOMS: atom_id res chain seq x y z
N MET A 1 24.87 7.69 13.38
CA MET A 1 26.22 7.95 12.83
C MET A 1 26.08 8.27 11.35
N ILE A 2 26.72 9.29 10.83
CA ILE A 2 26.73 9.64 9.41
C ILE A 2 28.16 9.49 8.93
N ALA A 3 28.39 8.68 7.89
CA ALA A 3 29.71 8.33 7.37
C ALA A 3 30.72 7.93 8.47
N GLY A 4 30.31 7.10 9.41
CA GLY A 4 31.15 6.67 10.54
C GLY A 4 31.34 7.72 11.67
N LYS A 5 30.85 8.93 11.49
CA LYS A 5 31.02 10.04 12.44
C LYS A 5 29.81 10.17 13.36
N ARG A 6 30.01 10.23 14.67
CA ARG A 6 28.94 10.47 15.66
C ARG A 6 28.61 11.97 15.68
N LEU A 7 27.38 12.32 15.34
CA LEU A 7 26.87 13.68 15.48
C LEU A 7 25.98 13.73 16.72
N PRO A 8 26.35 14.51 17.76
CA PRO A 8 25.46 14.73 18.89
C PRO A 8 24.30 15.63 18.47
N ALA A 9 23.07 15.18 18.68
CA ALA A 9 21.85 15.94 18.39
C ALA A 9 20.83 15.71 19.50
N LYS A 10 20.15 16.76 19.94
CA LYS A 10 19.07 16.67 20.94
C LYS A 10 17.76 16.15 20.32
N THR A 11 17.55 16.43 19.03
CA THR A 11 16.36 16.02 18.30
C THR A 11 16.77 15.46 16.95
N VAL A 12 16.24 14.29 16.59
CA VAL A 12 16.44 13.66 15.28
C VAL A 12 15.08 13.46 14.63
N ILE A 13 14.92 14.01 13.42
CA ILE A 13 13.71 13.86 12.60
C ILE A 13 14.07 12.95 11.43
N TRP A 14 13.46 11.76 11.39
CA TRP A 14 13.66 10.79 10.32
C TRP A 14 12.58 10.97 9.26
N THR A 15 12.97 11.36 8.05
CA THR A 15 12.07 11.62 6.93
C THR A 15 12.42 10.78 5.69
N ALA A 16 13.07 9.64 5.87
CA ALA A 16 13.58 8.81 4.78
C ALA A 16 12.50 7.97 4.05
N GLY A 17 11.21 8.25 4.26
CA GLY A 17 10.11 7.52 3.62
C GLY A 17 9.78 6.20 4.31
N VAL A 18 9.16 5.30 3.57
CA VAL A 18 8.70 3.99 4.03
C VAL A 18 9.28 2.87 3.16
N ALA A 19 9.49 1.72 3.76
CA ALA A 19 9.82 0.50 3.04
C ALA A 19 8.54 -0.31 2.78
N ALA A 20 8.54 -1.09 1.71
CA ALA A 20 7.44 -2.02 1.43
C ALA A 20 7.37 -3.14 2.48
N SER A 21 6.22 -3.79 2.55
CA SER A 21 6.03 -4.97 3.39
C SER A 21 6.96 -6.12 2.95
N ARG A 22 7.09 -7.15 3.80
CA ARG A 22 7.91 -8.33 3.49
C ARG A 22 7.27 -9.28 2.44
N ALA A 23 6.26 -8.83 1.72
CA ALA A 23 5.55 -9.65 0.73
C ALA A 23 6.50 -10.24 -0.33
N GLY A 24 7.51 -9.49 -0.79
CA GLY A 24 8.51 -10.00 -1.71
C GLY A 24 9.30 -11.19 -1.17
N GLN A 25 9.63 -11.18 0.12
CA GLN A 25 10.30 -12.29 0.78
C GLN A 25 9.39 -13.53 0.89
N TRP A 26 8.12 -13.32 1.27
CA TRP A 26 7.13 -14.41 1.39
C TRP A 26 6.83 -15.08 0.04
N LEU A 27 6.85 -14.28 -1.03
CA LEU A 27 6.60 -14.77 -2.40
C LEU A 27 7.86 -15.31 -3.09
N GLY A 28 9.06 -15.16 -2.48
CA GLY A 28 10.32 -15.47 -3.14
C GLY A 28 10.54 -14.65 -4.42
N ALA A 29 10.00 -13.42 -4.46
CA ALA A 29 9.95 -12.59 -5.65
C ALA A 29 11.08 -11.57 -5.69
N GLU A 30 11.46 -11.14 -6.90
CA GLU A 30 12.42 -10.06 -7.10
C GLU A 30 11.83 -8.74 -6.61
N VAL A 31 12.63 -7.96 -5.87
CA VAL A 31 12.21 -6.67 -5.31
C VAL A 31 13.11 -5.52 -5.76
N ASP A 32 12.59 -4.30 -5.68
CA ASP A 32 13.37 -3.09 -5.88
C ASP A 32 14.09 -2.64 -4.57
N ARG A 33 14.79 -1.50 -4.61
CA ARG A 33 15.52 -0.96 -3.47
C ARG A 33 14.63 -0.62 -2.27
N ALA A 34 13.34 -0.36 -2.49
CA ALA A 34 12.37 -0.07 -1.43
C ALA A 34 11.68 -1.34 -0.91
N GLY A 35 12.05 -2.53 -1.43
CA GLY A 35 11.45 -3.81 -1.07
C GLY A 35 10.13 -4.11 -1.81
N ARG A 36 9.76 -3.31 -2.83
CA ARG A 36 8.54 -3.52 -3.61
C ARG A 36 8.76 -4.63 -4.63
N VAL A 37 7.77 -5.51 -4.78
CA VAL A 37 7.80 -6.65 -5.70
C VAL A 37 7.74 -6.17 -7.14
N LYS A 38 8.68 -6.59 -7.97
CA LYS A 38 8.66 -6.33 -9.41
C LYS A 38 7.56 -7.15 -10.06
N VAL A 39 6.61 -6.49 -10.69
CA VAL A 39 5.45 -7.12 -11.34
C VAL A 39 5.50 -6.92 -12.86
N LEU A 40 4.75 -7.77 -13.57
CA LEU A 40 4.53 -7.63 -15.01
C LEU A 40 3.57 -6.47 -15.29
N SER A 41 3.39 -6.11 -16.55
CA SER A 41 2.51 -5.02 -16.98
C SER A 41 1.03 -5.23 -16.63
N ASP A 42 0.62 -6.46 -16.36
CA ASP A 42 -0.72 -6.85 -15.90
C ASP A 42 -0.79 -7.03 -14.37
N LEU A 43 0.20 -6.54 -13.64
CA LEU A 43 0.34 -6.62 -12.18
C LEU A 43 0.49 -8.05 -11.64
N SER A 44 0.66 -9.04 -12.50
CA SER A 44 0.94 -10.41 -12.07
C SER A 44 2.41 -10.60 -11.70
N LEU A 45 2.67 -11.61 -10.89
CA LEU A 45 4.02 -12.00 -10.53
C LEU A 45 4.66 -12.79 -11.68
N PRO A 46 5.93 -12.50 -12.06
CA PRO A 46 6.66 -13.28 -13.04
C PRO A 46 6.66 -14.78 -12.70
N GLY A 47 6.26 -15.62 -13.66
CA GLY A 47 6.14 -17.07 -13.46
C GLY A 47 4.90 -17.55 -12.70
N GLN A 48 4.08 -16.63 -12.15
CA GLN A 48 2.85 -16.95 -11.41
C GLN A 48 1.68 -16.07 -11.87
N PRO A 49 1.05 -16.38 -12.99
CA PRO A 49 0.05 -15.50 -13.64
C PRO A 49 -1.24 -15.32 -12.82
N ASN A 50 -1.46 -16.12 -11.79
CA ASN A 50 -2.63 -16.02 -10.92
C ASN A 50 -2.34 -15.32 -9.60
N VAL A 51 -1.11 -14.84 -9.39
CA VAL A 51 -0.69 -14.06 -8.22
C VAL A 51 -0.49 -12.61 -8.66
N PHE A 52 -1.22 -11.70 -8.03
CA PHE A 52 -1.14 -10.26 -8.29
C PHE A 52 -0.57 -9.55 -7.08
N VAL A 53 0.28 -8.54 -7.33
CA VAL A 53 0.78 -7.64 -6.30
C VAL A 53 0.44 -6.21 -6.71
N ILE A 54 -0.18 -5.46 -5.80
CA ILE A 54 -0.72 -4.12 -6.07
C ILE A 54 -0.40 -3.14 -4.93
N GLY A 55 -0.61 -1.87 -5.19
CA GLY A 55 -0.42 -0.77 -4.23
C GLY A 55 1.05 -0.56 -3.87
N ASP A 56 1.29 -0.08 -2.66
CA ASP A 56 2.63 0.29 -2.18
C ASP A 56 3.62 -0.88 -2.12
N THR A 57 3.13 -2.10 -2.29
CA THR A 57 3.94 -3.33 -2.33
C THR A 57 4.44 -3.67 -3.72
N ALA A 58 3.81 -3.12 -4.76
CA ALA A 58 4.16 -3.38 -6.17
C ALA A 58 5.16 -2.36 -6.72
N SER A 59 6.05 -2.83 -7.58
CA SER A 59 6.96 -2.02 -8.37
C SER A 59 6.65 -2.19 -9.85
N LEU A 60 5.92 -1.24 -10.42
CA LEU A 60 5.62 -1.14 -11.84
C LEU A 60 6.16 0.18 -12.39
N SER A 61 6.66 0.14 -13.62
CA SER A 61 7.11 1.34 -14.34
C SER A 61 6.21 1.64 -15.53
N GLN A 62 5.88 2.91 -15.73
CA GLN A 62 5.15 3.41 -16.89
C GLN A 62 5.95 4.49 -17.57
N LYS A 63 6.17 4.37 -18.90
CA LYS A 63 6.99 5.29 -19.69
C LYS A 63 8.41 5.49 -19.10
N GLY A 64 9.03 4.42 -18.61
CA GLY A 64 10.37 4.43 -18.02
C GLY A 64 10.49 5.04 -16.62
N LYS A 65 9.38 5.45 -16.00
CA LYS A 65 9.35 5.99 -14.63
C LYS A 65 8.58 5.03 -13.70
N PRO A 66 9.09 4.76 -12.49
CA PRO A 66 8.37 3.96 -11.52
C PRO A 66 7.09 4.69 -11.09
N LEU A 67 6.01 3.94 -10.90
CA LEU A 67 4.77 4.49 -10.35
C LEU A 67 4.99 4.92 -8.90
N PRO A 68 4.41 6.05 -8.49
CA PRO A 68 4.52 6.52 -7.11
C PRO A 68 3.66 5.66 -6.17
N GLY A 69 4.10 5.50 -4.91
CA GLY A 69 3.32 4.87 -3.84
C GLY A 69 2.28 5.85 -3.30
N VAL A 70 1.17 5.98 -4.00
CA VAL A 70 0.06 6.87 -3.63
C VAL A 70 -1.27 6.16 -3.80
N ALA A 71 -2.25 6.52 -2.96
CA ALA A 71 -3.57 5.89 -2.95
C ALA A 71 -4.26 5.81 -4.33
N PRO A 72 -4.22 6.83 -5.20
CA PRO A 72 -4.82 6.74 -6.54
C PRO A 72 -4.24 5.62 -7.42
N VAL A 73 -2.94 5.32 -7.31
CA VAL A 73 -2.32 4.18 -8.01
C VAL A 73 -2.91 2.89 -7.48
N ALA A 74 -2.85 2.66 -6.16
CA ALA A 74 -3.36 1.46 -5.52
C ALA A 74 -4.85 1.21 -5.83
N MET A 75 -5.68 2.26 -5.82
CA MET A 75 -7.10 2.16 -6.15
C MET A 75 -7.34 1.77 -7.61
N GLN A 76 -6.57 2.30 -8.55
CA GLN A 76 -6.69 1.94 -9.97
C GLN A 76 -6.18 0.53 -10.22
N GLU A 77 -5.07 0.14 -9.61
CA GLU A 77 -4.55 -1.22 -9.68
C GLU A 77 -5.55 -2.24 -9.11
N GLY A 78 -6.15 -1.95 -7.95
CA GLY A 78 -7.17 -2.82 -7.35
C GLY A 78 -8.39 -3.01 -8.24
N ARG A 79 -8.90 -1.95 -8.88
CA ARG A 79 -10.00 -2.04 -9.83
C ARG A 79 -9.63 -2.85 -11.07
N TYR A 80 -8.43 -2.63 -11.58
CA TYR A 80 -7.93 -3.36 -12.74
C TYR A 80 -7.81 -4.86 -12.43
N VAL A 81 -7.18 -5.25 -11.33
CA VAL A 81 -7.02 -6.65 -10.95
C VAL A 81 -8.37 -7.31 -10.69
N ALA A 82 -9.33 -6.63 -10.05
CA ALA A 82 -10.69 -7.13 -9.87
C ALA A 82 -11.37 -7.44 -11.23
N GLN A 83 -11.20 -6.56 -12.22
CA GLN A 83 -11.73 -6.79 -13.57
C GLN A 83 -11.03 -7.97 -14.27
N VAL A 84 -9.70 -8.09 -14.14
CA VAL A 84 -8.94 -9.21 -14.70
C VAL A 84 -9.41 -10.54 -14.12
N ILE A 85 -9.60 -10.60 -12.81
CA ILE A 85 -10.09 -11.79 -12.11
C ILE A 85 -11.52 -12.13 -12.58
N ALA A 86 -12.42 -11.16 -12.59
CA ALA A 86 -13.81 -11.37 -13.04
C ALA A 86 -13.89 -11.86 -14.49
N GLN A 87 -13.05 -11.30 -15.37
CA GLN A 87 -12.96 -11.74 -16.77
C GLN A 87 -12.41 -13.18 -16.86
N GLY A 88 -11.40 -13.50 -16.07
CA GLY A 88 -10.84 -14.86 -16.00
C GLY A 88 -11.85 -15.89 -15.54
N VAL A 89 -12.65 -15.58 -14.50
CA VAL A 89 -13.76 -16.44 -14.03
C VAL A 89 -14.83 -16.61 -15.12
N ALA A 90 -15.10 -15.59 -15.92
CA ALA A 90 -16.03 -15.65 -17.06
C ALA A 90 -15.42 -16.33 -18.31
N GLY A 91 -14.23 -16.93 -18.22
CA GLY A 91 -13.56 -17.62 -19.33
C GLY A 91 -13.01 -16.71 -20.43
N LYS A 92 -13.00 -15.38 -20.21
CA LYS A 92 -12.42 -14.44 -21.16
C LYS A 92 -10.91 -14.50 -21.13
N LYS A 93 -10.30 -14.58 -22.31
CA LYS A 93 -8.84 -14.55 -22.48
C LYS A 93 -8.37 -13.13 -22.76
N GLY A 94 -7.19 -12.78 -22.25
CA GLY A 94 -6.53 -11.50 -22.50
C GLY A 94 -6.47 -10.64 -21.24
N ARG A 95 -5.28 -10.06 -21.01
CA ARG A 95 -4.98 -9.16 -19.90
C ARG A 95 -4.29 -7.94 -20.50
N PRO A 96 -5.02 -6.86 -20.81
CA PRO A 96 -4.38 -5.65 -21.30
C PRO A 96 -3.42 -5.09 -20.25
N PRO A 97 -2.31 -4.45 -20.63
CA PRO A 97 -1.40 -3.86 -19.67
C PRO A 97 -2.10 -2.78 -18.83
N PHE A 98 -1.84 -2.77 -17.53
CA PHE A 98 -2.31 -1.72 -16.64
C PHE A 98 -1.73 -0.36 -17.05
N ARG A 99 -2.56 0.66 -16.98
CA ARG A 99 -2.15 2.06 -17.23
C ARG A 99 -2.71 2.96 -16.14
N TYR A 100 -1.79 3.60 -15.44
CA TYR A 100 -2.13 4.60 -14.43
C TYR A 100 -2.47 5.94 -15.09
N HIS A 101 -3.56 6.52 -14.67
CA HIS A 101 -3.99 7.87 -15.04
C HIS A 101 -3.88 8.78 -13.81
N SER A 102 -2.95 9.74 -13.86
CA SER A 102 -2.77 10.70 -12.76
C SER A 102 -3.90 11.73 -12.77
N HIS A 103 -4.50 11.95 -11.61
CA HIS A 103 -5.46 13.03 -11.36
C HIS A 103 -4.83 14.23 -10.65
N GLY A 104 -3.49 14.23 -10.51
CA GLY A 104 -2.74 15.24 -9.77
C GLY A 104 -2.35 14.81 -8.37
N ASN A 105 -1.67 15.70 -7.67
CA ASN A 105 -1.16 15.51 -6.32
C ASN A 105 -1.76 16.53 -5.37
N LEU A 106 -2.12 16.10 -4.18
CA LEU A 106 -2.58 16.96 -3.11
C LEU A 106 -1.83 16.61 -1.83
N ALA A 107 -1.26 17.61 -1.18
CA ALA A 107 -0.54 17.42 0.09
C ALA A 107 -0.89 18.54 1.07
N THR A 108 -1.17 18.18 2.33
CA THR A 108 -1.36 19.15 3.39
C THR A 108 -0.04 19.48 4.08
N VAL A 109 0.11 20.76 4.45
CA VAL A 109 1.24 21.23 5.25
C VAL A 109 0.68 21.95 6.46
N GLY A 110 0.72 21.29 7.61
CA GLY A 110 0.13 21.83 8.82
C GLY A 110 -1.41 21.83 8.81
N ARG A 111 -2.03 22.86 9.42
CA ARG A 111 -3.43 22.78 9.82
C ARG A 111 -4.46 23.32 8.81
N SER A 112 -4.06 24.28 7.99
CA SER A 112 -4.99 24.98 7.09
C SER A 112 -4.30 25.38 5.79
N PHE A 113 -3.27 24.66 5.42
CA PHE A 113 -2.50 24.88 4.22
C PHE A 113 -2.32 23.57 3.46
N ALA A 114 -2.52 23.62 2.17
CA ALA A 114 -2.24 22.50 1.27
C ALA A 114 -1.61 23.00 -0.04
N VAL A 115 -1.04 22.09 -0.77
CA VAL A 115 -0.53 22.27 -2.12
C VAL A 115 -1.31 21.34 -3.03
N VAL A 116 -1.78 21.87 -4.16
CA VAL A 116 -2.48 21.12 -5.20
C VAL A 116 -1.73 21.31 -6.50
N GLU A 117 -1.49 20.20 -7.17
CA GLU A 117 -0.90 20.12 -8.50
C GLU A 117 -1.76 19.17 -9.34
N SER A 118 -2.44 19.69 -10.36
CA SER A 118 -3.27 18.89 -11.27
C SER A 118 -3.14 19.43 -12.69
N GLY A 119 -2.29 18.78 -13.49
CA GLY A 119 -1.96 19.27 -14.83
C GLY A 119 -1.39 20.70 -14.80
N PRO A 120 -2.00 21.66 -15.50
CA PRO A 120 -1.54 23.07 -15.50
C PRO A 120 -1.97 23.84 -14.23
N LEU A 121 -2.86 23.27 -13.40
CA LEU A 121 -3.38 23.93 -12.22
C LEU A 121 -2.46 23.69 -11.03
N HIS A 122 -1.89 24.79 -10.52
CA HIS A 122 -1.06 24.79 -9.31
C HIS A 122 -1.58 25.88 -8.38
N PHE A 123 -2.02 25.50 -7.18
CA PHE A 123 -2.43 26.48 -6.18
C PHE A 123 -2.17 25.95 -4.77
N THR A 124 -2.08 26.89 -3.83
CA THR A 124 -1.67 26.61 -2.46
C THR A 124 -2.56 27.37 -1.48
N GLY A 125 -2.42 27.09 -0.19
CA GLY A 125 -3.06 27.82 0.87
C GLY A 125 -4.38 27.22 1.34
N PHE A 126 -5.25 28.06 1.88
CA PHE A 126 -6.50 27.66 2.51
C PHE A 126 -7.48 27.00 1.54
N PHE A 127 -7.66 27.54 0.33
CA PHE A 127 -8.56 26.95 -0.67
C PHE A 127 -8.07 25.58 -1.15
N ALA A 128 -6.76 25.39 -1.29
CA ALA A 128 -6.16 24.10 -1.57
C ALA A 128 -6.45 23.10 -0.43
N TRP A 129 -6.41 23.56 0.82
CA TRP A 129 -6.74 22.75 1.99
C TRP A 129 -8.22 22.34 2.02
N VAL A 130 -9.14 23.25 1.71
CA VAL A 130 -10.57 22.93 1.60
C VAL A 130 -10.81 21.90 0.49
N MET A 131 -10.18 22.06 -0.67
CA MET A 131 -10.27 21.08 -1.74
C MET A 131 -9.71 19.71 -1.32
N TRP A 132 -8.57 19.70 -0.65
CA TRP A 132 -8.03 18.47 -0.08
C TRP A 132 -9.02 17.78 0.86
N LEU A 133 -9.65 18.53 1.75
CA LEU A 133 -10.68 18.04 2.68
C LEU A 133 -11.85 17.39 1.92
N VAL A 134 -12.42 18.10 0.94
CA VAL A 134 -13.56 17.61 0.14
C VAL A 134 -13.20 16.33 -0.60
N VAL A 135 -12.05 16.30 -1.29
CA VAL A 135 -11.59 15.13 -2.02
C VAL A 135 -11.43 13.93 -1.10
N HIS A 136 -10.81 14.11 0.07
CA HIS A 136 -10.59 13.00 1.00
C HIS A 136 -11.89 12.46 1.61
N ILE A 137 -12.83 13.33 1.96
CA ILE A 137 -14.15 12.89 2.45
C ILE A 137 -14.92 12.18 1.32
N PHE A 138 -14.83 12.66 0.09
CA PHE A 138 -15.52 12.04 -1.06
C PHE A 138 -15.06 10.60 -1.31
N TYR A 139 -13.75 10.33 -1.18
CA TYR A 139 -13.20 9.00 -1.37
C TYR A 139 -13.45 8.03 -0.21
N LEU A 140 -13.99 8.49 0.93
CA LEU A 140 -14.37 7.58 2.01
C LEU A 140 -15.57 6.70 1.60
N ILE A 141 -15.49 5.44 1.95
CA ILE A 141 -16.55 4.46 1.68
C ILE A 141 -17.71 4.65 2.66
N GLY A 142 -18.93 4.69 2.13
CA GLY A 142 -20.17 4.74 2.91
C GLY A 142 -20.53 6.15 3.42
N PHE A 143 -21.81 6.52 3.26
CA PHE A 143 -22.33 7.82 3.66
C PHE A 143 -22.17 8.08 5.17
N ARG A 144 -22.50 7.07 6.00
CA ARG A 144 -22.35 7.15 7.46
C ARG A 144 -20.92 7.45 7.87
N ASN A 145 -19.96 6.78 7.24
CA ASN A 145 -18.54 6.99 7.54
C ASN A 145 -18.08 8.40 7.16
N ARG A 146 -18.51 8.90 6.00
CA ARG A 146 -18.22 10.29 5.57
C ARG A 146 -18.71 11.31 6.58
N LEU A 147 -19.96 11.16 7.05
CA LEU A 147 -20.55 12.06 8.03
C LEU A 147 -19.80 12.02 9.37
N LEU A 148 -19.51 10.82 9.87
CA LEU A 148 -18.78 10.66 11.13
C LEU A 148 -17.38 11.27 11.06
N VAL A 149 -16.63 11.01 10.00
CA VAL A 149 -15.28 11.58 9.82
C VAL A 149 -15.34 13.10 9.67
N MET A 150 -16.32 13.62 8.94
CA MET A 150 -16.51 15.06 8.79
C MET A 150 -16.77 15.74 10.15
N LEU A 151 -17.66 15.17 10.98
CA LEU A 151 -17.95 15.70 12.31
C LEU A 151 -16.74 15.60 13.24
N GLN A 152 -16.02 14.49 13.22
CA GLN A 152 -14.78 14.29 14.01
C GLN A 152 -13.69 15.29 13.61
N TRP A 153 -13.52 15.53 12.32
CA TRP A 153 -12.53 16.50 11.83
C TRP A 153 -12.92 17.93 12.16
N ALA A 154 -14.21 18.28 12.02
CA ALA A 154 -14.71 19.59 12.43
C ALA A 154 -14.49 19.81 13.94
N TRP A 155 -14.81 18.82 14.76
CA TRP A 155 -14.57 18.88 16.21
C TRP A 155 -13.10 19.03 16.55
N ALA A 156 -12.22 18.19 15.98
CA ALA A 156 -10.79 18.28 16.19
C ALA A 156 -10.20 19.62 15.72
N TYR A 157 -10.75 20.18 14.64
CA TYR A 157 -10.35 21.48 14.13
C TYR A 157 -10.72 22.62 15.11
N VAL A 158 -11.93 22.64 15.65
CA VAL A 158 -12.42 23.65 16.60
C VAL A 158 -11.72 23.53 17.95
N THR A 159 -11.63 22.32 18.49
CA THR A 159 -11.06 22.05 19.82
C THR A 159 -9.53 22.02 19.84
N ARG A 160 -8.89 22.17 18.67
CA ARG A 160 -7.42 22.08 18.53
C ARG A 160 -6.82 20.79 19.06
N GLN A 161 -7.60 19.70 19.08
CA GLN A 161 -7.10 18.40 19.52
C GLN A 161 -6.07 17.85 18.52
N ARG A 162 -5.03 17.21 19.05
CA ARG A 162 -4.10 16.44 18.23
C ARG A 162 -4.77 15.11 17.89
N SER A 163 -5.11 14.89 16.62
CA SER A 163 -5.73 13.65 16.14
C SER A 163 -4.73 12.50 15.98
N ALA A 164 -3.44 12.80 15.92
CA ALA A 164 -2.40 11.78 15.83
C ALA A 164 -2.04 11.25 17.22
N ARG A 165 -2.17 9.94 17.42
CA ARG A 165 -1.65 9.25 18.61
C ARG A 165 -0.24 8.76 18.31
N LEU A 166 0.71 9.08 19.19
CA LEU A 166 2.01 8.42 19.18
C LEU A 166 1.79 6.99 19.70
N ILE A 167 2.06 6.01 18.84
CA ILE A 167 2.11 4.61 19.24
C ILE A 167 3.53 4.39 19.78
N THR A 168 3.71 4.59 21.07
CA THR A 168 4.95 4.24 21.79
C THR A 168 4.78 2.85 22.38
N CYS A 169 4.70 1.82 21.53
CA CYS A 169 4.91 0.47 22.02
C CYS A 169 6.42 0.28 22.11
N GLU A 170 6.97 0.24 23.32
CA GLU A 170 8.19 -0.52 23.53
C GLU A 170 7.85 -1.94 23.08
N ALA A 171 8.53 -2.44 22.05
CA ALA A 171 8.41 -3.84 21.69
C ALA A 171 8.74 -4.64 22.94
N PRO A 172 7.83 -5.50 23.46
CA PRO A 172 8.19 -6.32 24.60
C PRO A 172 9.45 -7.08 24.22
N SER A 173 10.49 -6.95 25.02
CA SER A 173 11.78 -7.64 24.86
C SER A 173 11.63 -9.16 24.78
N ASP A 174 10.45 -9.68 25.07
CA ASP A 174 10.13 -11.10 25.19
C ASP A 174 9.46 -11.71 23.93
N LEU A 175 9.12 -10.91 22.90
CA LEU A 175 8.58 -11.46 21.65
C LEU A 175 9.61 -12.18 20.78
N SER A 176 10.91 -11.99 21.06
CA SER A 176 11.96 -12.77 20.42
C SER A 176 12.08 -14.20 21.01
N ALA A 177 11.58 -14.44 22.21
CA ALA A 177 11.69 -15.72 22.91
C ALA A 177 10.46 -16.63 22.75
N SER A 178 9.27 -16.09 22.47
CA SER A 178 8.01 -16.86 22.47
C SER A 178 7.53 -17.36 21.11
N HIS A 179 8.11 -16.87 20.01
CA HIS A 179 7.87 -17.44 18.69
C HIS A 179 9.21 -18.04 18.23
N GLY A 180 9.36 -19.35 18.38
CA GLY A 180 10.50 -20.13 17.95
C GLY A 180 10.82 -20.01 16.45
N LEU A 181 11.13 -18.79 16.03
CA LEU A 181 11.72 -18.50 14.73
C LEU A 181 13.21 -18.80 14.86
N ALA A 182 13.58 -20.01 14.42
CA ALA A 182 14.97 -20.38 14.21
C ALA A 182 15.71 -19.27 13.44
N PRO A 183 16.99 -18.99 13.77
CA PRO A 183 17.78 -18.00 13.06
C PRO A 183 17.78 -18.32 11.57
N VAL A 184 17.40 -17.34 10.74
CA VAL A 184 17.44 -17.43 9.29
C VAL A 184 18.86 -17.75 8.87
N LYS A 185 19.11 -18.96 8.43
CA LYS A 185 20.35 -19.36 7.75
C LYS A 185 20.47 -18.55 6.47
N SER A 186 21.67 -18.04 6.23
CA SER A 186 22.10 -17.32 5.03
C SER A 186 21.74 -18.08 3.74
N PRO A 187 21.53 -17.36 2.59
CA PRO A 187 21.04 -17.96 1.35
C PRO A 187 22.10 -18.89 0.72
N GLY A 188 21.89 -20.19 0.86
CA GLY A 188 22.77 -21.22 0.32
C GLY A 188 22.17 -22.62 0.23
N GLU A 189 21.04 -22.88 0.86
CA GLU A 189 20.41 -24.22 0.77
C GLU A 189 18.94 -24.07 0.35
N SER A 190 18.74 -24.27 -0.95
CA SER A 190 17.44 -24.45 -1.59
C SER A 190 16.87 -25.83 -1.22
N THR A 191 15.84 -25.84 -0.37
CA THR A 191 14.82 -26.89 -0.38
C THR A 191 13.47 -26.23 -0.49
N ALA A 192 13.09 -25.93 -1.72
CA ALA A 192 11.73 -25.52 -2.06
C ALA A 192 10.78 -26.67 -1.76
N ARG A 193 9.98 -26.57 -0.70
CA ARG A 193 8.77 -27.39 -0.56
C ARG A 193 7.73 -26.84 -1.54
N PRO A 194 7.12 -27.66 -2.39
CA PRO A 194 6.01 -27.22 -3.23
C PRO A 194 4.83 -26.80 -2.34
N LEU A 195 4.24 -25.67 -2.66
CA LEU A 195 3.00 -25.19 -2.03
C LEU A 195 1.89 -26.22 -2.27
N PRO A 196 1.02 -26.49 -1.26
CA PRO A 196 -0.09 -27.42 -1.44
C PRO A 196 -1.03 -26.86 -2.52
N VAL A 197 -1.30 -27.69 -3.52
CA VAL A 197 -2.31 -27.43 -4.55
C VAL A 197 -3.68 -27.48 -3.87
N LEU A 198 -4.31 -26.33 -3.66
CA LEU A 198 -5.70 -26.22 -3.24
C LEU A 198 -6.60 -26.79 -4.35
N GLY A 199 -7.18 -27.94 -4.10
CA GLY A 199 -8.15 -28.50 -5.03
C GLY A 199 -8.40 -30.02 -4.89
N THR A 200 -8.66 -30.52 -3.69
CA THR A 200 -9.25 -31.84 -3.56
C THR A 200 -10.78 -31.72 -3.44
N GLN A 201 -11.48 -32.65 -4.09
CA GLN A 201 -12.94 -32.68 -4.20
C GLN A 201 -13.72 -32.65 -2.87
N SER A 202 -13.06 -32.81 -1.74
CA SER A 202 -13.66 -32.82 -0.39
C SER A 202 -14.13 -31.42 0.09
N GLU A 203 -13.56 -30.35 -0.42
CA GLU A 203 -13.96 -28.99 0.00
C GLU A 203 -15.17 -28.43 -0.74
N LYS A 204 -15.45 -28.95 -1.92
CA LYS A 204 -16.67 -28.56 -2.71
C LYS A 204 -17.97 -29.00 -2.04
N GLN A 205 -17.93 -29.94 -1.12
CA GLN A 205 -19.09 -30.44 -0.42
C GLN A 205 -19.48 -29.61 0.82
N LYS A 206 -18.53 -28.86 1.39
CA LYS A 206 -18.80 -27.99 2.56
C LYS A 206 -19.43 -26.65 2.22
N ILE A 207 -19.29 -26.18 0.97
CA ILE A 207 -19.86 -24.88 0.55
C ILE A 207 -21.37 -24.98 0.26
N ARG A 208 -21.92 -26.16 -0.03
CA ARG A 208 -23.38 -26.35 -0.28
C ARG A 208 -24.26 -26.41 0.96
N GLN A 209 -23.72 -26.26 2.15
CA GLN A 209 -24.52 -26.27 3.38
C GLN A 209 -24.81 -24.85 3.94
N TRP A 210 -24.48 -23.80 3.20
CA TRP A 210 -24.68 -22.41 3.60
C TRP A 210 -25.47 -21.57 2.58
N GLU A 211 -26.21 -22.24 1.65
CA GLU A 211 -27.26 -21.60 0.84
C GLU A 211 -28.65 -21.87 1.41
#